data_25eaa7fc5b7c0f840b93c1382465cc97
#
_entry.id   25eaa7fc5b7c0f840b93c1382465cc97
#
_cell.length_a   1.000
_cell.length_b   1.000
_cell.length_c   1.000
_cell.angle_alpha   90.00
_cell.angle_beta   90.00
_cell.angle_gamma   90.00
#
_symmetry.space_group_name_H-M   'P 1'
#
loop_
_entity.id
_entity.type
_entity.pdbx_description
1 polymer ?
#
loop_
_entity_poly.entity_id
_entity_poly.type
_entity_poly.pdbx_seq_one_letter_code
_entity_poly.pdbx_strand_id
1 'polypeptide(L)'
;IGPAGTGKTYLAMAMGVFGLTNKQFSRIILARPAVEAGEKLGFLPGDLYEKVNPYLRPLYDALYDMIDFDKAQRFIERGLIEIAPIAYMRGRTLNDSFIILDEAQNVTSEQMKMFLTRIGFNSKTIITGDITQVDLLDGKISGLVEVQEILRAISDIKFIYFSEKDVVRHDLVQHIIKAYASHESKNHAKNKKG
;
A
#
# COMPACT_ATOMS: atom_id res chain seq x y z
N ILE A 1 -2.04 7.05 7.08
CA ILE A 1 -0.61 7.39 6.92
C ILE A 1 0.09 7.13 8.24
N GLY A 2 1.31 6.57 8.21
CA GLY A 2 2.11 6.36 9.42
C GLY A 2 3.21 5.34 9.26
N PRO A 3 4.01 5.09 10.31
CA PRO A 3 5.16 4.20 10.27
C PRO A 3 4.82 2.76 9.89
N ALA A 4 5.81 2.02 9.42
CA ALA A 4 5.69 0.59 9.20
C ALA A 4 5.37 -0.15 10.52
N GLY A 5 4.53 -1.20 10.46
CA GLY A 5 4.13 -1.98 11.63
C GLY A 5 2.95 -1.41 12.43
N THR A 6 2.28 -0.37 11.96
CA THR A 6 1.05 0.17 12.59
C THR A 6 -0.23 -0.51 12.10
N GLY A 7 -0.12 -1.57 11.29
CA GLY A 7 -1.27 -2.35 10.82
C GLY A 7 -2.13 -1.69 9.74
N LYS A 8 -1.66 -0.65 9.06
CA LYS A 8 -2.42 0.10 8.05
C LYS A 8 -3.06 -0.79 6.99
N THR A 9 -2.26 -1.60 6.32
CA THR A 9 -2.71 -2.53 5.27
C THR A 9 -3.67 -3.56 5.83
N TYR A 10 -3.37 -4.08 7.02
CA TYR A 10 -4.18 -5.07 7.72
C TYR A 10 -5.57 -4.52 8.06
N LEU A 11 -5.65 -3.32 8.64
CA LEU A 11 -6.91 -2.65 8.96
C LEU A 11 -7.73 -2.33 7.71
N ALA A 12 -7.07 -1.85 6.64
CA ALA A 12 -7.74 -1.59 5.37
C ALA A 12 -8.33 -2.88 4.78
N MET A 13 -7.57 -3.97 4.81
CA MET A 13 -8.03 -5.28 4.35
C MET A 13 -9.21 -5.81 5.17
N ALA A 14 -9.14 -5.70 6.50
CA ALA A 14 -10.23 -6.13 7.39
C ALA A 14 -11.54 -5.39 7.09
N MET A 15 -11.47 -4.08 6.85
CA MET A 15 -12.64 -3.29 6.44
C MET A 15 -13.19 -3.72 5.09
N GLY A 16 -12.31 -4.01 4.12
CA GLY A 16 -12.71 -4.50 2.79
C GLY A 16 -13.41 -5.85 2.85
N VAL A 17 -12.82 -6.80 3.57
CA VAL A 17 -13.38 -8.15 3.77
C VAL A 17 -14.72 -8.07 4.49
N PHE A 18 -14.83 -7.24 5.53
CA PHE A 18 -16.10 -7.00 6.23
C PHE A 18 -17.16 -6.45 5.28
N GLY A 19 -16.82 -5.42 4.49
CA GLY A 19 -17.75 -4.78 3.54
C GLY A 19 -18.21 -5.74 2.45
N LEU A 20 -17.32 -6.57 1.89
CA LEU A 20 -17.65 -7.58 0.90
C LEU A 20 -18.56 -8.67 1.49
N THR A 21 -18.22 -9.19 2.68
CA THR A 21 -18.97 -10.25 3.34
C THR A 21 -20.38 -9.80 3.70
N ASN A 22 -20.55 -8.54 4.10
CA ASN A 22 -21.84 -7.93 4.40
C ASN A 22 -22.56 -7.32 3.17
N LYS A 23 -22.07 -7.61 1.97
CA LYS A 23 -22.65 -7.15 0.70
C LYS A 23 -22.80 -5.61 0.59
N GLN A 24 -21.96 -4.87 1.28
CA GLN A 24 -21.89 -3.40 1.18
C GLN A 24 -21.21 -2.98 -0.13
N PHE A 25 -20.31 -3.82 -0.63
CA PHE A 25 -19.60 -3.65 -1.90
C PHE A 25 -19.68 -4.96 -2.69
N SER A 26 -19.66 -4.84 -4.00
CA SER A 26 -19.70 -5.98 -4.92
C SER A 26 -18.35 -6.68 -5.04
N ARG A 27 -17.26 -5.94 -4.80
CA ARG A 27 -15.89 -6.45 -4.93
C ARG A 27 -14.88 -5.64 -4.12
N ILE A 28 -13.72 -6.25 -3.89
CA ILE A 28 -12.53 -5.59 -3.36
C ILE A 28 -11.50 -5.46 -4.48
N ILE A 29 -10.88 -4.30 -4.60
CA ILE A 29 -9.75 -4.06 -5.51
C ILE A 29 -8.55 -3.64 -4.68
N LEU A 30 -7.50 -4.44 -4.74
CA LEU A 30 -6.24 -4.24 -4.04
C LEU A 30 -5.19 -3.80 -5.04
N ALA A 31 -4.73 -2.58 -4.92
CA ALA A 31 -3.71 -2.03 -5.79
C ALA A 31 -2.42 -1.71 -5.00
N ARG A 32 -1.29 -1.91 -5.63
CA ARG A 32 0.03 -1.57 -5.08
C ARG A 32 0.94 -1.09 -6.22
N PRO A 33 1.81 -0.08 -6.00
CA PRO A 33 2.85 0.23 -6.96
C PRO A 33 3.81 -0.95 -7.09
N ALA A 34 4.16 -1.32 -8.30
CA ALA A 34 5.29 -2.18 -8.55
C ALA A 34 6.55 -1.29 -8.50
N VAL A 35 7.22 -1.27 -7.37
CA VAL A 35 8.45 -0.48 -7.18
C VAL A 35 9.64 -1.39 -7.45
N GLU A 36 10.51 -0.96 -8.34
CA GLU A 36 11.80 -1.61 -8.55
C GLU A 36 12.74 -1.22 -7.40
N ALA A 37 12.79 -2.02 -6.35
CA ALA A 37 13.78 -1.85 -5.28
C ALA A 37 15.19 -2.17 -5.81
N GLY A 38 15.77 -1.25 -6.58
CA GLY A 38 17.12 -1.39 -7.14
C GLY A 38 17.26 -2.38 -8.32
N GLU A 39 16.26 -3.23 -8.59
CA GLU A 39 16.23 -4.17 -9.71
C GLU A 39 15.23 -3.68 -10.76
N LYS A 40 15.69 -3.47 -11.98
CA LYS A 40 14.78 -3.14 -13.09
C LYS A 40 13.93 -4.37 -13.41
N LEU A 41 12.60 -4.25 -13.38
CA LEU A 41 11.63 -5.29 -13.77
C LEU A 41 12.01 -6.01 -15.09
N GLY A 42 12.75 -5.33 -15.97
CA GLY A 42 13.25 -5.89 -17.21
C GLY A 42 14.23 -7.06 -17.07
N PHE A 43 14.92 -7.20 -15.94
CA PHE A 43 15.89 -8.28 -15.69
C PHE A 43 15.30 -9.54 -15.07
N LEU A 44 14.07 -9.50 -14.54
CA LEU A 44 13.41 -10.69 -14.02
C LEU A 44 12.91 -11.58 -15.18
N PRO A 45 13.12 -12.91 -15.10
CA PRO A 45 12.55 -13.84 -16.07
C PRO A 45 11.02 -13.92 -15.93
N GLY A 46 10.32 -14.26 -17.01
CA GLY A 46 8.88 -14.41 -17.00
C GLY A 46 8.11 -13.25 -17.66
N ASP A 47 6.81 -13.42 -17.73
CA ASP A 47 5.91 -12.38 -18.23
C ASP A 47 5.74 -11.21 -17.20
N LEU A 48 5.03 -10.16 -17.59
CA LEU A 48 4.83 -8.98 -16.73
C LEU A 48 4.12 -9.34 -15.43
N TYR A 49 3.19 -10.29 -15.45
CA TYR A 49 2.43 -10.72 -14.28
C TYR A 49 3.33 -11.47 -13.29
N GLU A 50 4.15 -12.39 -13.78
CA GLU A 50 5.14 -13.12 -12.96
C GLU A 50 6.15 -12.17 -12.30
N LYS A 51 6.59 -11.15 -13.02
CA LYS A 51 7.53 -10.13 -12.50
C LYS A 51 6.92 -9.25 -11.41
N VAL A 52 5.64 -8.97 -11.49
CA VAL A 52 4.94 -8.08 -10.51
C VAL A 52 4.42 -8.86 -9.30
N ASN A 53 4.15 -10.15 -9.44
CA ASN A 53 3.55 -10.99 -8.40
C ASN A 53 4.29 -10.94 -7.04
N PRO A 54 5.64 -10.94 -6.96
CA PRO A 54 6.35 -10.80 -5.68
C PRO A 54 5.99 -9.53 -4.91
N TYR A 55 5.75 -8.43 -5.60
CA TYR A 55 5.37 -7.15 -4.97
C TYR A 55 3.93 -7.15 -4.43
N LEU A 56 3.09 -8.03 -4.95
CA LEU A 56 1.70 -8.18 -4.51
C LEU A 56 1.55 -9.19 -3.36
N ARG A 57 2.60 -9.99 -3.08
CA ARG A 57 2.58 -11.05 -2.07
C ARG A 57 2.08 -10.59 -0.69
N PRO A 58 2.52 -9.43 -0.15
CA PRO A 58 2.04 -8.97 1.15
C PRO A 58 0.52 -8.72 1.21
N LEU A 59 -0.11 -8.42 0.08
CA LEU A 59 -1.58 -8.28 0.01
C LEU A 59 -2.28 -9.64 0.08
N TYR A 60 -1.71 -10.66 -0.56
CA TYR A 60 -2.20 -12.04 -0.44
C TYR A 60 -2.05 -12.55 0.99
N ASP A 61 -0.90 -12.34 1.61
CA ASP A 61 -0.63 -12.77 2.98
C ASP A 61 -1.65 -12.14 3.94
N ALA A 62 -1.86 -10.82 3.87
CA ALA A 62 -2.87 -10.13 4.68
C ALA A 62 -4.30 -10.64 4.42
N LEU A 63 -4.62 -11.01 3.19
CA LEU A 63 -5.92 -11.59 2.84
C LEU A 63 -6.12 -12.97 3.45
N TYR A 64 -5.10 -13.84 3.37
CA TYR A 64 -5.15 -15.20 3.89
C TYR A 64 -5.15 -15.26 5.43
N ASP A 65 -4.63 -14.24 6.09
CA ASP A 65 -4.76 -14.09 7.55
C ASP A 65 -6.22 -13.80 7.99
N MET A 66 -7.06 -13.29 7.09
CA MET A 66 -8.43 -12.85 7.41
C MET A 66 -9.51 -13.77 6.91
N ILE A 67 -9.25 -14.49 5.82
CA ILE A 67 -10.19 -15.41 5.20
C ILE A 67 -9.47 -16.73 4.94
N ASP A 68 -10.17 -17.84 5.19
CA ASP A 68 -9.73 -19.16 4.79
C ASP A 68 -9.22 -19.18 3.33
N PHE A 69 -8.10 -19.85 3.10
CA PHE A 69 -7.41 -19.88 1.81
C PHE A 69 -8.33 -20.28 0.65
N ASP A 70 -9.10 -21.36 0.81
CA ASP A 70 -10.01 -21.86 -0.25
C ASP A 70 -11.11 -20.84 -0.55
N LYS A 71 -11.59 -20.15 0.47
CA LYS A 71 -12.59 -19.08 0.30
C LYS A 71 -11.99 -17.87 -0.41
N ALA A 72 -10.77 -17.48 -0.06
CA ALA A 72 -10.07 -16.39 -0.72
C ALA A 72 -9.84 -16.71 -2.20
N GLN A 73 -9.38 -17.92 -2.52
CA GLN A 73 -9.17 -18.36 -3.91
C GLN A 73 -10.48 -18.29 -4.71
N ARG A 74 -11.58 -18.81 -4.17
CA ARG A 74 -12.89 -18.71 -4.84
C ARG A 74 -13.33 -17.27 -5.07
N PHE A 75 -13.01 -16.33 -4.16
CA PHE A 75 -13.33 -14.93 -4.35
C PHE A 75 -12.48 -14.28 -5.45
N ILE A 76 -11.20 -14.65 -5.54
CA ILE A 76 -10.29 -14.17 -6.60
C ILE A 76 -10.75 -14.72 -7.96
N GLU A 77 -10.99 -16.02 -8.07
CA GLU A 77 -11.46 -16.67 -9.31
C GLU A 77 -12.78 -16.08 -9.84
N ARG A 78 -13.67 -15.68 -8.94
CA ARG A 78 -14.96 -15.04 -9.29
C ARG A 78 -14.83 -13.54 -9.54
N GLY A 79 -13.64 -12.95 -9.43
CA GLY A 79 -13.43 -11.53 -9.57
C GLY A 79 -14.03 -10.67 -8.44
N LEU A 80 -14.40 -11.30 -7.30
CA LEU A 80 -14.87 -10.57 -6.11
C LEU A 80 -13.72 -9.93 -5.35
N ILE A 81 -12.51 -10.46 -5.50
CA ILE A 81 -11.26 -9.86 -5.04
C ILE A 81 -10.30 -9.82 -6.22
N GLU A 82 -9.81 -8.63 -6.52
CA GLU A 82 -8.81 -8.40 -7.55
C GLU A 82 -7.56 -7.82 -6.89
N ILE A 83 -6.39 -8.39 -7.18
CA ILE A 83 -5.10 -7.90 -6.72
C ILE A 83 -4.26 -7.58 -7.96
N ALA A 84 -3.88 -6.31 -8.12
CA ALA A 84 -3.22 -5.85 -9.33
C ALA A 84 -2.29 -4.65 -9.07
N PRO A 85 -1.25 -4.46 -9.91
CA PRO A 85 -0.46 -3.24 -9.88
C PRO A 85 -1.30 -2.02 -10.23
N ILE A 86 -0.95 -0.86 -9.65
CA ILE A 86 -1.68 0.40 -9.88
C ILE A 86 -1.81 0.75 -11.36
N ALA A 87 -0.85 0.36 -12.20
CA ALA A 87 -0.87 0.61 -13.64
C ALA A 87 -2.09 0.02 -14.34
N TYR A 88 -2.65 -1.09 -13.81
CA TYR A 88 -3.82 -1.77 -14.38
C TYR A 88 -5.15 -1.06 -14.05
N MET A 89 -5.10 -0.01 -13.25
CA MET A 89 -6.28 0.81 -12.94
C MET A 89 -6.56 1.84 -14.04
N ARG A 90 -5.61 2.09 -14.95
CA ARG A 90 -5.75 3.09 -16.01
C ARG A 90 -6.93 2.78 -16.93
N GLY A 91 -7.76 3.81 -17.24
CA GLY A 91 -8.92 3.69 -18.14
C GLY A 91 -10.14 2.99 -17.56
N ARG A 92 -10.09 2.59 -16.28
CA ARG A 92 -11.20 1.91 -15.60
C ARG A 92 -12.06 2.91 -14.82
N THR A 93 -13.30 2.51 -14.52
CA THR A 93 -14.17 3.13 -13.52
C THR A 93 -14.54 2.05 -12.49
N LEU A 94 -14.23 2.28 -11.24
CA LEU A 94 -14.32 1.28 -10.17
C LEU A 94 -15.61 1.53 -9.36
N ASN A 95 -16.74 1.11 -9.91
CA ASN A 95 -18.05 1.21 -9.25
C ASN A 95 -18.26 0.07 -8.24
N ASP A 96 -19.10 0.31 -7.24
CA ASP A 96 -19.58 -0.66 -6.24
C ASP A 96 -18.43 -1.44 -5.57
N SER A 97 -17.30 -0.78 -5.36
CA SER A 97 -16.04 -1.40 -5.01
C SER A 97 -15.48 -0.86 -3.69
N PHE A 98 -14.88 -1.74 -2.90
CA PHE A 98 -13.96 -1.34 -1.85
C PHE A 98 -12.54 -1.36 -2.41
N ILE A 99 -11.88 -0.22 -2.46
CA ILE A 99 -10.62 -0.05 -3.17
C ILE A 99 -9.52 0.24 -2.14
N ILE A 100 -8.41 -0.50 -2.22
CA ILE A 100 -7.24 -0.28 -1.37
C ILE A 100 -6.05 0.01 -2.27
N LEU A 101 -5.36 1.14 -2.04
CA LEU A 101 -4.04 1.41 -2.58
C LEU A 101 -3.03 1.34 -1.44
N ASP A 102 -2.20 0.31 -1.46
CA ASP A 102 -1.16 0.09 -0.46
C ASP A 102 0.20 0.60 -0.93
N GLU A 103 1.10 0.94 0.01
CA GLU A 103 2.43 1.52 -0.23
C GLU A 103 2.40 2.77 -1.14
N ALA A 104 1.39 3.60 -0.93
CA ALA A 104 1.11 4.74 -1.80
C ALA A 104 2.16 5.86 -1.75
N GLN A 105 3.09 5.85 -0.79
CA GLN A 105 4.25 6.75 -0.79
C GLN A 105 5.14 6.54 -2.02
N ASN A 106 5.08 5.33 -2.63
CA ASN A 106 5.85 4.96 -3.82
C ASN A 106 5.06 5.17 -5.12
N VAL A 107 4.01 5.97 -5.08
CA VAL A 107 3.20 6.39 -6.22
C VAL A 107 3.56 7.82 -6.59
N THR A 108 3.82 8.10 -7.87
CA THR A 108 4.06 9.50 -8.32
C THR A 108 2.77 10.31 -8.29
N SER A 109 2.88 11.64 -8.37
CA SER A 109 1.74 12.56 -8.42
C SER A 109 0.78 12.23 -9.57
N GLU A 110 1.32 11.93 -10.76
CA GLU A 110 0.50 11.57 -11.93
C GLU A 110 -0.23 10.24 -11.73
N GLN A 111 0.45 9.24 -11.15
CA GLN A 111 -0.15 7.95 -10.83
C GLN A 111 -1.24 8.08 -9.77
N MET A 112 -1.02 8.88 -8.72
CA MET A 112 -2.00 9.17 -7.68
C MET A 112 -3.24 9.84 -8.27
N LYS A 113 -3.06 10.89 -9.09
CA LYS A 113 -4.16 11.55 -9.80
C LYS A 113 -4.91 10.57 -10.71
N MET A 114 -4.17 9.78 -11.49
CA MET A 114 -4.74 8.74 -12.34
C MET A 114 -5.60 7.76 -11.54
N PHE A 115 -5.11 7.29 -10.40
CA PHE A 115 -5.81 6.32 -9.54
C PHE A 115 -7.07 6.92 -8.90
N LEU A 116 -6.95 8.09 -8.28
CA LEU A 116 -8.07 8.76 -7.60
C LEU A 116 -9.23 9.08 -8.54
N THR A 117 -8.93 9.36 -9.81
CA THR A 117 -9.96 9.60 -10.84
C THR A 117 -10.60 8.30 -11.37
N ARG A 118 -10.26 7.14 -10.83
CA ARG A 118 -10.92 5.83 -11.13
C ARG A 118 -12.06 5.52 -10.18
N ILE A 119 -12.16 6.21 -9.05
CA ILE A 119 -13.21 5.98 -8.05
C ILE A 119 -14.57 6.20 -8.71
N GLY A 120 -15.40 5.17 -8.68
CA GLY A 120 -16.73 5.17 -9.26
C GLY A 120 -17.84 5.31 -8.20
N PHE A 121 -19.08 5.22 -8.64
CA PHE A 121 -20.25 5.29 -7.75
C PHE A 121 -20.27 4.15 -6.74
N ASN A 122 -20.82 4.44 -5.55
CA ASN A 122 -20.98 3.49 -4.46
C ASN A 122 -19.66 2.81 -4.01
N SER A 123 -18.53 3.49 -4.19
CA SER A 123 -17.23 2.94 -3.84
C SER A 123 -16.62 3.66 -2.65
N LYS A 124 -15.83 2.89 -1.88
CA LYS A 124 -15.00 3.38 -0.78
C LYS A 124 -13.54 3.12 -1.09
N THR A 125 -12.71 4.14 -0.90
CA THR A 125 -11.26 4.00 -1.14
C THR A 125 -10.48 4.24 0.15
N ILE A 126 -9.53 3.34 0.44
CA ILE A 126 -8.53 3.52 1.49
C ILE A 126 -7.15 3.53 0.82
N ILE A 127 -6.36 4.53 1.20
CA ILE A 127 -4.98 4.67 0.72
C ILE A 127 -4.06 4.58 1.94
N THR A 128 -3.12 3.65 1.91
CA THR A 128 -2.17 3.42 2.99
C THR A 128 -0.75 3.74 2.53
N GLY A 129 0.08 4.22 3.45
CA GLY A 129 1.48 4.47 3.15
C GLY A 129 2.26 5.04 4.32
N ASP A 130 3.59 5.03 4.16
CA ASP A 130 4.56 5.58 5.10
C ASP A 130 5.40 6.67 4.40
N ILE A 131 5.12 7.92 4.67
CA ILE A 131 5.79 9.04 4.02
C ILE A 131 7.28 9.18 4.37
N THR A 132 7.77 8.39 5.33
CA THR A 132 9.20 8.33 5.69
C THR A 132 9.97 7.31 4.86
N GLN A 133 9.27 6.41 4.15
CA GLN A 133 9.84 5.32 3.35
C GLN A 133 9.53 5.50 1.86
N VAL A 134 9.95 6.62 1.29
CA VAL A 134 9.75 6.93 -0.13
C VAL A 134 10.91 6.38 -0.94
N ASP A 135 10.63 5.38 -1.81
CA ASP A 135 11.62 4.71 -2.68
C ASP A 135 11.41 5.08 -4.17
N LEU A 136 10.97 6.30 -4.43
CA LEU A 136 10.82 6.81 -5.80
C LEU A 136 12.19 7.17 -6.40
N LEU A 137 12.30 7.03 -7.72
CA LEU A 137 13.48 7.49 -8.45
C LEU A 137 13.72 8.99 -8.21
N ASP A 138 15.00 9.39 -8.25
CA ASP A 138 15.45 10.76 -8.02
C ASP A 138 14.64 11.80 -8.79
N GLY A 139 14.23 12.84 -8.10
CA GLY A 139 13.47 13.98 -8.66
C GLY A 139 11.97 13.76 -8.78
N LYS A 140 11.42 12.58 -8.41
CA LYS A 140 9.97 12.36 -8.37
C LYS A 140 9.38 12.64 -7.00
N ILE A 141 8.26 13.35 -7.00
CA ILE A 141 7.50 13.66 -5.77
C ILE A 141 6.53 12.54 -5.48
N SER A 142 6.46 12.14 -4.21
CA SER A 142 5.45 11.18 -3.75
C SER A 142 4.05 11.77 -3.84
N GLY A 143 3.18 11.11 -4.61
CA GLY A 143 1.78 11.50 -4.72
C GLY A 143 1.05 11.45 -3.39
N LEU A 144 1.43 10.54 -2.47
CA LEU A 144 0.85 10.49 -1.12
C LEU A 144 1.21 11.72 -0.28
N VAL A 145 2.41 12.25 -0.44
CA VAL A 145 2.82 13.48 0.26
C VAL A 145 2.04 14.68 -0.29
N GLU A 146 1.96 14.80 -1.61
CA GLU A 146 1.35 15.95 -2.27
C GLU A 146 -0.18 16.01 -2.07
N VAL A 147 -0.89 14.87 -2.14
CA VAL A 147 -2.35 14.86 -2.00
C VAL A 147 -2.83 15.30 -0.61
N GLN A 148 -2.00 15.24 0.42
CA GLN A 148 -2.36 15.72 1.75
C GLN A 148 -2.66 17.23 1.74
N GLU A 149 -1.98 17.99 0.90
CA GLU A 149 -2.21 19.40 0.71
C GLU A 149 -3.35 19.65 -0.30
N ILE A 150 -3.28 19.04 -1.47
CA ILE A 150 -4.22 19.25 -2.58
C ILE A 150 -5.65 18.89 -2.19
N LEU A 151 -5.86 17.79 -1.46
CA LEU A 151 -7.21 17.27 -1.15
C LEU A 151 -7.71 17.66 0.23
N ARG A 152 -6.96 18.46 0.97
CA ARG A 152 -7.29 18.84 2.37
C ARG A 152 -8.67 19.49 2.52
N ALA A 153 -9.09 20.26 1.51
CA ALA A 153 -10.35 21.00 1.56
C ALA A 153 -11.58 20.16 1.16
N ILE A 154 -11.38 18.91 0.70
CA ILE A 154 -12.48 18.03 0.28
C ILE A 154 -13.06 17.32 1.50
N SER A 155 -14.31 17.63 1.85
CA SER A 155 -14.99 17.15 3.08
C SER A 155 -15.11 15.62 3.15
N ASP A 156 -15.23 14.97 1.99
CA ASP A 156 -15.43 13.52 1.87
C ASP A 156 -14.13 12.71 1.99
N ILE A 157 -12.99 13.41 2.06
CA ILE A 157 -11.67 12.81 2.25
C ILE A 157 -11.22 13.04 3.69
N LYS A 158 -10.78 11.97 4.35
CA LYS A 158 -10.26 12.03 5.71
C LYS A 158 -8.83 11.50 5.74
N PHE A 159 -7.94 12.27 6.36
CA PHE A 159 -6.57 11.88 6.62
C PHE A 159 -6.46 11.38 8.06
N ILE A 160 -6.02 10.14 8.22
CA ILE A 160 -5.82 9.48 9.51
C ILE A 160 -4.33 9.20 9.66
N TYR A 161 -3.75 9.60 10.78
CA TYR A 161 -2.32 9.48 11.04
C TYR A 161 -2.07 8.52 12.18
N PHE A 162 -1.20 7.55 11.95
CA PHE A 162 -0.63 6.69 12.98
C PHE A 162 0.74 7.21 13.39
N SER A 163 1.13 6.91 14.60
CA SER A 163 2.39 7.31 15.21
C SER A 163 3.21 6.09 15.66
N GLU A 164 4.42 6.32 16.15
CA GLU A 164 5.25 5.26 16.75
C GLU A 164 4.55 4.54 17.92
N LYS A 165 3.57 5.16 18.58
CA LYS A 165 2.80 4.54 19.66
C LYS A 165 1.85 3.46 19.18
N ASP A 166 1.50 3.49 17.90
CA ASP A 166 0.58 2.56 17.25
C ASP A 166 1.32 1.36 16.64
N VAL A 167 2.67 1.32 16.75
CA VAL A 167 3.49 0.25 16.19
C VAL A 167 3.35 -1.03 17.02
N VAL A 168 2.84 -2.07 16.37
CA VAL A 168 2.76 -3.43 16.94
C VAL A 168 3.81 -4.31 16.29
N ARG A 169 4.84 -4.67 17.05
CA ARG A 169 5.95 -5.50 16.58
C ARG A 169 6.40 -6.46 17.65
N HIS A 170 6.90 -7.61 17.23
CA HIS A 170 7.56 -8.55 18.13
C HIS A 170 8.74 -7.86 18.85
N ASP A 171 8.91 -8.11 20.16
CA ASP A 171 9.94 -7.44 20.99
C ASP A 171 11.35 -7.57 20.42
N LEU A 172 11.70 -8.75 19.92
CA LEU A 172 12.98 -8.97 19.26
C LEU A 172 13.19 -8.03 18.07
N VAL A 173 12.15 -7.81 17.24
CA VAL A 173 12.24 -6.91 16.07
C VAL A 173 12.47 -5.48 16.53
N GLN A 174 11.83 -5.03 17.60
CA GLN A 174 12.06 -3.71 18.19
C GLN A 174 13.51 -3.55 18.66
N HIS A 175 14.07 -4.59 19.31
CA HIS A 175 15.47 -4.59 19.76
C HIS A 175 16.45 -4.53 18.58
N ILE A 176 16.19 -5.29 17.51
CA ILE A 176 17.00 -5.26 16.29
C ILE A 176 17.00 -3.85 15.69
N ILE A 177 15.84 -3.22 15.49
CA ILE A 177 15.74 -1.87 14.91
C ILE A 177 16.51 -0.86 15.76
N LYS A 178 16.37 -0.90 17.08
CA LYS A 178 17.13 -0.02 18.00
C LYS A 178 18.64 -0.22 17.90
N ALA A 179 19.08 -1.46 17.73
CA ALA A 179 20.51 -1.77 17.57
C ALA A 179 21.09 -1.18 16.28
N TYR A 180 20.37 -1.32 15.14
CA TYR A 180 20.77 -0.73 13.86
C TYR A 180 20.80 0.80 13.92
N ALA A 181 19.75 1.43 14.42
CA ALA A 181 19.70 2.89 14.57
C ALA A 181 20.84 3.44 15.45
N SER A 182 21.20 2.73 16.52
CA SER A 182 22.33 3.08 17.38
C SER A 182 23.69 2.93 16.68
N HIS A 183 23.83 1.96 15.80
CA HIS A 183 25.04 1.77 15.00
C HIS A 183 25.22 2.86 13.95
N GLU A 184 24.16 3.20 13.22
CA GLU A 184 24.16 4.26 12.21
C GLU A 184 24.50 5.62 12.80
N SER A 185 23.90 5.96 13.93
CA SER A 185 24.19 7.24 14.63
C SER A 185 25.65 7.34 15.06
N LYS A 186 26.27 6.23 15.49
CA LYS A 186 27.71 6.19 15.84
C LYS A 186 28.62 6.37 14.62
N ASN A 187 28.23 5.81 13.46
CA ASN A 187 29.00 5.95 12.22
C ASN A 187 28.91 7.36 11.65
N HIS A 188 27.72 7.98 11.68
CA HIS A 188 27.55 9.39 11.30
C HIS A 188 28.35 10.35 12.20
N ALA A 189 28.47 10.05 13.50
CA ALA A 189 29.27 10.85 14.43
C ALA A 189 30.78 10.71 14.18
N LYS A 190 31.26 9.55 13.70
CA LYS A 190 32.66 9.32 13.34
C LYS A 190 33.04 10.03 12.04
N ASN A 191 32.18 10.01 11.01
CA ASN A 191 32.41 10.63 9.71
C ASN A 191 32.35 12.17 9.73
N LYS A 192 31.80 12.78 10.79
CA LYS A 192 31.81 14.26 10.99
C LYS A 192 33.04 14.77 11.75
N LYS A 193 33.91 13.87 12.26
CA LYS A 193 35.12 14.23 13.02
C LYS A 193 36.43 13.96 12.28
N GLY A 194 36.38 13.45 11.06
CA GLY A 194 37.50 13.29 10.13
C GLY A 194 37.37 14.29 8.97
#